data_a6cff42ed34b13bab06d1634e66999b3
#
_entry.id   a6cff42ed34b13bab06d1634e66999b3
#
_cell.length_a   1.000
_cell.length_b   1.000
_cell.length_c   1.000
_cell.angle_alpha   90.00
_cell.angle_beta   90.00
_cell.angle_gamma   90.00
#
_symmetry.space_group_name_H-M   'P 1'
#
loop_
_entity.id
_entity.type
_entity.pdbx_description
1 polymer ?
#
loop_
_entity_poly.entity_id
_entity_poly.type
_entity_poly.pdbx_seq_one_letter_code
_entity_poly.pdbx_strand_id
1 'polypeptide(L)'
;GMKQATKLACSIIHDPELIIADEPSNGLDATAREFMISTLQNMVNNGNRSVMMASHLMDDVERVCDQMVLLHKGKLAAQGRIEDLKDIDREIEIHVWGNASKLEEKMSSIGLEVRREGRIMRVLHEDEDTTSKILSCAAEVGSQIRRMHEYEASLEDLFIVIMENLGYEVKTSE
;
A
#
# COMPACT_ATOMS: atom_id res chain seq x y z
N GLY A 1 19.48 -4.69 -17.05
CA GLY A 1 19.02 -3.38 -17.50
C GLY A 1 18.83 -3.26 -19.00
N MET A 2 19.90 -3.27 -19.81
CA MET A 2 19.82 -3.04 -21.28
C MET A 2 18.87 -4.00 -22.01
N LYS A 3 18.87 -5.28 -21.67
CA LYS A 3 17.98 -6.29 -22.31
C LYS A 3 16.50 -5.97 -22.08
N GLN A 4 16.11 -5.54 -20.90
CA GLN A 4 14.74 -5.17 -20.58
C GLN A 4 14.35 -3.84 -21.25
N ALA A 5 15.24 -2.84 -21.24
CA ALA A 5 15.01 -1.59 -21.95
C ALA A 5 14.82 -1.81 -23.47
N THR A 6 15.61 -2.71 -24.08
CA THR A 6 15.44 -3.09 -25.48
C THR A 6 14.09 -3.77 -25.74
N LYS A 7 13.65 -4.70 -24.85
CA LYS A 7 12.34 -5.33 -24.98
C LYS A 7 11.22 -4.30 -24.91
N LEU A 8 11.27 -3.37 -23.94
CA LEU A 8 10.30 -2.31 -23.83
C LEU A 8 10.29 -1.45 -25.11
N ALA A 9 11.45 -0.99 -25.58
CA ALA A 9 11.54 -0.20 -26.81
C ALA A 9 10.91 -0.93 -28.01
N CYS A 10 11.19 -2.24 -28.18
CA CYS A 10 10.57 -3.05 -29.21
C CYS A 10 9.05 -3.18 -29.06
N SER A 11 8.54 -3.24 -27.82
CA SER A 11 7.10 -3.37 -27.57
C SER A 11 6.32 -2.08 -27.82
N ILE A 12 6.97 -0.91 -27.78
CA ILE A 12 6.30 0.40 -27.92
C ILE A 12 6.50 1.06 -29.28
N ILE A 13 7.48 0.60 -30.09
CA ILE A 13 7.87 1.27 -31.34
C ILE A 13 6.75 1.34 -32.39
N HIS A 14 5.80 0.39 -32.33
CA HIS A 14 4.66 0.29 -33.24
C HIS A 14 3.40 0.96 -32.70
N ASP A 15 3.52 1.73 -31.60
CA ASP A 15 2.46 2.52 -30.97
C ASP A 15 1.20 1.69 -30.57
N PRO A 16 1.35 0.65 -29.73
CA PRO A 16 0.26 -0.26 -29.39
C PRO A 16 -0.79 0.39 -28.47
N GLU A 17 -2.05 -0.01 -28.63
CA GLU A 17 -3.13 0.39 -27.71
C GLU A 17 -3.05 -0.34 -26.36
N LEU A 18 -2.53 -1.58 -26.35
CA LEU A 18 -2.35 -2.42 -25.16
C LEU A 18 -0.93 -2.94 -25.08
N ILE A 19 -0.31 -2.75 -23.91
CA ILE A 19 0.98 -3.35 -23.55
C ILE A 19 0.73 -4.44 -22.51
N ILE A 20 1.27 -5.63 -22.75
CA ILE A 20 1.28 -6.72 -21.77
C ILE A 20 2.72 -6.89 -21.30
N ALA A 21 2.97 -6.70 -20.00
CA ALA A 21 4.26 -6.76 -19.37
C ALA A 21 4.29 -7.83 -18.27
N ASP A 22 5.16 -8.80 -18.42
CA ASP A 22 5.39 -9.84 -17.42
C ASP A 22 6.71 -9.57 -16.71
N GLU A 23 6.63 -9.28 -15.39
CA GLU A 23 7.74 -8.91 -14.50
C GLU A 23 8.68 -7.86 -15.13
N PRO A 24 8.17 -6.68 -15.57
CA PRO A 24 8.95 -5.74 -16.38
C PRO A 24 10.16 -5.17 -15.65
N SER A 25 10.09 -4.99 -14.35
CA SER A 25 11.13 -4.40 -13.49
C SER A 25 12.03 -5.43 -12.82
N ASN A 26 11.76 -6.71 -12.99
CA ASN A 26 12.52 -7.77 -12.33
C ASN A 26 14.00 -7.81 -12.79
N GLY A 27 14.91 -7.85 -11.81
CA GLY A 27 16.36 -7.88 -12.05
C GLY A 27 16.95 -6.56 -12.56
N LEU A 28 16.23 -5.46 -12.46
CA LEU A 28 16.73 -4.11 -12.75
C LEU A 28 17.35 -3.48 -11.49
N ASP A 29 18.38 -2.66 -11.70
CA ASP A 29 18.85 -1.73 -10.66
C ASP A 29 17.81 -0.60 -10.45
N ALA A 30 17.93 0.16 -9.36
CA ALA A 30 16.95 1.19 -8.99
C ALA A 30 16.73 2.23 -10.10
N THR A 31 17.77 2.64 -10.81
CA THR A 31 17.68 3.63 -11.89
C THR A 31 16.93 3.08 -13.12
N ALA A 32 17.26 1.85 -13.51
CA ALA A 32 16.61 1.19 -14.63
C ALA A 32 15.15 0.83 -14.32
N ARG A 33 14.85 0.43 -13.06
CA ARG A 33 13.48 0.19 -12.58
C ARG A 33 12.66 1.49 -12.67
N GLU A 34 13.19 2.60 -12.14
CA GLU A 34 12.51 3.89 -12.17
C GLU A 34 12.22 4.34 -13.62
N PHE A 35 13.19 4.19 -14.53
CA PHE A 35 12.99 4.49 -15.93
C PHE A 35 11.90 3.61 -16.57
N MET A 36 11.86 2.33 -16.25
CA MET A 36 10.84 1.39 -16.76
C MET A 36 9.44 1.80 -16.30
N ILE A 37 9.27 1.98 -14.99
CA ILE A 37 7.99 2.30 -14.37
C ILE A 37 7.49 3.67 -14.83
N SER A 38 8.33 4.70 -14.82
CA SER A 38 7.95 6.04 -15.30
C SER A 38 7.57 6.04 -16.79
N THR A 39 8.21 5.21 -17.59
CA THR A 39 7.84 5.06 -19.01
C THR A 39 6.45 4.46 -19.16
N LEU A 40 6.13 3.37 -18.43
CA LEU A 40 4.81 2.75 -18.44
C LEU A 40 3.73 3.72 -17.93
N GLN A 41 3.98 4.45 -16.83
CA GLN A 41 3.08 5.47 -16.30
C GLN A 41 2.79 6.59 -17.34
N ASN A 42 3.82 7.09 -18.00
CA ASN A 42 3.68 8.14 -19.01
C ASN A 42 2.85 7.66 -20.22
N MET A 43 2.94 6.39 -20.56
CA MET A 43 2.16 5.82 -21.67
C MET A 43 0.66 5.70 -21.32
N VAL A 44 0.34 5.39 -20.07
CA VAL A 44 -1.05 5.37 -19.57
C VAL A 44 -1.59 6.81 -19.49
N ASN A 45 -0.86 7.70 -18.82
CA ASN A 45 -1.35 9.05 -18.49
C ASN A 45 -1.45 9.99 -19.69
N ASN A 46 -0.58 9.85 -20.69
CA ASN A 46 -0.49 10.77 -21.83
C ASN A 46 -1.04 10.20 -23.14
N GLY A 47 -1.59 9.00 -23.12
CA GLY A 47 -2.10 8.35 -24.32
C GLY A 47 -3.33 7.50 -24.02
N ASN A 48 -4.14 7.24 -25.05
CA ASN A 48 -5.24 6.25 -25.00
C ASN A 48 -4.67 4.81 -25.00
N ARG A 49 -3.74 4.52 -24.08
CA ARG A 49 -3.06 3.23 -24.03
C ARG A 49 -3.34 2.56 -22.71
N SER A 50 -3.46 1.25 -22.73
CA SER A 50 -3.63 0.42 -21.55
C SER A 50 -2.38 -0.42 -21.28
N VAL A 51 -2.06 -0.62 -20.02
CA VAL A 51 -0.98 -1.51 -19.58
C VAL A 51 -1.59 -2.62 -18.73
N MET A 52 -1.34 -3.86 -19.10
CA MET A 52 -1.59 -5.03 -18.27
C MET A 52 -0.25 -5.56 -17.77
N MET A 53 -0.03 -5.51 -16.46
CA MET A 53 1.24 -5.87 -15.86
C MET A 53 1.06 -7.03 -14.88
N ALA A 54 1.91 -8.06 -14.97
CA ALA A 54 2.07 -9.04 -13.93
C ALA A 54 3.36 -8.72 -13.15
N SER A 55 3.26 -8.58 -11.84
CA SER A 55 4.40 -8.30 -10.97
C SER A 55 4.17 -8.82 -9.56
N HIS A 56 5.25 -9.20 -8.87
CA HIS A 56 5.25 -9.46 -7.44
C HIS A 56 5.69 -8.22 -6.63
N LEU A 57 6.14 -7.15 -7.31
CA LEU A 57 6.51 -5.88 -6.71
C LEU A 57 5.29 -4.96 -6.65
N MET A 58 4.64 -4.93 -5.50
CA MET A 58 3.35 -4.25 -5.33
C MET A 58 3.45 -2.74 -5.52
N ASP A 59 4.56 -2.12 -5.11
CA ASP A 59 4.85 -0.71 -5.38
C ASP A 59 4.79 -0.37 -6.89
N ASP A 60 5.31 -1.26 -7.75
CA ASP A 60 5.28 -1.03 -9.19
C ASP A 60 3.85 -1.11 -9.73
N VAL A 61 3.06 -2.06 -9.22
CA VAL A 61 1.63 -2.20 -9.57
C VAL A 61 0.86 -0.96 -9.15
N GLU A 62 1.04 -0.51 -7.93
CA GLU A 62 0.36 0.67 -7.37
C GLU A 62 0.69 1.96 -8.13
N ARG A 63 1.91 2.07 -8.63
CA ARG A 63 2.37 3.24 -9.40
C ARG A 63 1.85 3.27 -10.84
N VAL A 64 1.61 2.12 -11.46
CA VAL A 64 1.28 2.03 -12.90
C VAL A 64 -0.20 1.74 -13.14
N CYS A 65 -0.84 0.97 -12.25
CA CYS A 65 -2.17 0.42 -12.45
C CYS A 65 -3.20 1.11 -11.54
N ASP A 66 -4.41 1.26 -12.02
CA ASP A 66 -5.60 1.71 -11.28
C ASP A 66 -6.50 0.55 -10.83
N GLN A 67 -6.31 -0.63 -11.43
CA GLN A 67 -7.05 -1.86 -11.13
C GLN A 67 -6.09 -3.02 -10.92
N MET A 68 -6.48 -3.95 -10.07
CA MET A 68 -5.72 -5.17 -9.83
C MET A 68 -6.57 -6.42 -9.84
N VAL A 69 -5.90 -7.53 -10.15
CA VAL A 69 -6.41 -8.89 -9.98
C VAL A 69 -5.36 -9.67 -9.18
N LEU A 70 -5.73 -10.11 -7.99
CA LEU A 70 -4.88 -10.94 -7.14
C LEU A 70 -5.20 -12.41 -7.35
N LEU A 71 -4.20 -13.18 -7.75
CA LEU A 71 -4.30 -14.62 -7.94
C LEU A 71 -3.50 -15.35 -6.86
N HIS A 72 -4.12 -16.33 -6.22
CA HIS A 72 -3.45 -17.22 -5.29
C HIS A 72 -3.74 -18.69 -5.63
N LYS A 73 -2.68 -19.50 -5.81
CA LYS A 73 -2.78 -20.93 -6.19
C LYS A 73 -3.74 -21.19 -7.37
N GLY A 74 -3.68 -20.30 -8.37
CA GLY A 74 -4.52 -20.40 -9.57
C GLY A 74 -5.98 -20.03 -9.38
N LYS A 75 -6.35 -19.44 -8.25
CA LYS A 75 -7.71 -18.94 -7.96
C LYS A 75 -7.70 -17.43 -7.80
N LEU A 76 -8.81 -16.80 -8.14
CA LEU A 76 -9.05 -15.39 -7.89
C LEU A 76 -9.20 -15.17 -6.38
N ALA A 77 -8.32 -14.35 -5.80
CA ALA A 77 -8.35 -13.97 -4.39
C ALA A 77 -9.04 -12.60 -4.20
N ALA A 78 -8.71 -11.62 -5.05
CA ALA A 78 -9.34 -10.31 -5.06
C ALA A 78 -9.26 -9.69 -6.46
N GLN A 79 -10.18 -8.77 -6.77
CA GLN A 79 -10.14 -7.94 -7.97
C GLN A 79 -10.90 -6.64 -7.73
N GLY A 80 -10.46 -5.56 -8.36
CA GLY A 80 -11.14 -4.27 -8.28
C GLY A 80 -10.20 -3.10 -8.54
N ARG A 81 -10.72 -1.89 -8.33
CA ARG A 81 -9.88 -0.69 -8.30
C ARG A 81 -9.01 -0.72 -7.05
N ILE A 82 -7.76 -0.34 -7.19
CA ILE A 82 -6.80 -0.32 -6.08
C ILE A 82 -7.29 0.59 -4.96
N GLU A 83 -7.82 1.77 -5.30
CA GLU A 83 -8.39 2.71 -4.33
C GLU A 83 -9.53 2.08 -3.51
N ASP A 84 -10.50 1.42 -4.17
CA ASP A 84 -11.65 0.79 -3.50
C ASP A 84 -11.21 -0.38 -2.61
N LEU A 85 -10.16 -1.11 -3.02
CA LEU A 85 -9.63 -2.24 -2.26
C LEU A 85 -8.82 -1.78 -1.04
N LYS A 86 -8.22 -0.59 -1.08
CA LYS A 86 -7.44 0.00 0.02
C LYS A 86 -8.31 0.74 1.04
N ASP A 87 -9.56 1.07 0.69
CA ASP A 87 -10.50 1.81 1.56
C ASP A 87 -11.17 0.89 2.62
N ILE A 88 -10.57 -0.29 2.91
CA ILE A 88 -11.19 -1.30 3.79
C ILE A 88 -11.16 -0.85 5.26
N ASP A 89 -10.15 -0.12 5.70
CA ASP A 89 -10.05 0.40 7.06
C ASP A 89 -9.31 1.74 7.05
N ARG A 90 -10.02 2.84 7.25
CA ARG A 90 -9.37 4.13 7.49
C ARG A 90 -8.72 4.10 8.86
N GLU A 91 -7.41 4.17 8.90
CA GLU A 91 -6.64 4.23 10.13
C GLU A 91 -5.96 5.59 10.28
N ILE A 92 -5.81 6.06 11.52
CA ILE A 92 -4.99 7.22 11.84
C ILE A 92 -3.66 6.70 12.39
N GLU A 93 -2.57 7.00 11.69
CA GLU A 93 -1.23 6.70 12.19
C GLU A 93 -0.72 7.85 13.05
N ILE A 94 -0.26 7.52 14.26
CA ILE A 94 0.32 8.46 15.21
C ILE A 94 1.73 8.01 15.62
N HIS A 95 2.65 8.99 15.66
CA HIS A 95 4.00 8.79 16.19
C HIS A 95 4.06 9.36 17.60
N VAL A 96 4.25 8.50 18.58
CA VAL A 96 4.17 8.83 20.00
C VAL A 96 5.56 9.00 20.61
N TRP A 97 5.73 10.06 21.39
CA TRP A 97 6.90 10.29 22.24
C TRP A 97 6.48 10.33 23.70
N GLY A 98 7.11 9.49 24.53
CA GLY A 98 6.76 9.31 25.93
C GLY A 98 6.28 7.89 26.21
N ASN A 99 5.26 7.75 27.05
CA ASN A 99 4.76 6.44 27.47
C ASN A 99 3.72 5.89 26.49
N ALA A 100 4.19 5.25 25.42
CA ALA A 100 3.34 4.65 24.40
C ALA A 100 2.39 3.59 24.97
N SER A 101 2.87 2.73 25.89
CA SER A 101 2.01 1.67 26.46
C SER A 101 0.83 2.21 27.26
N LYS A 102 1.04 3.28 28.06
CA LYS A 102 -0.07 3.91 28.79
C LYS A 102 -1.07 4.59 27.85
N LEU A 103 -0.58 5.16 26.75
CA LEU A 103 -1.47 5.78 25.77
C LEU A 103 -2.32 4.71 25.07
N GLU A 104 -1.73 3.60 24.67
CA GLU A 104 -2.43 2.44 24.10
C GLU A 104 -3.52 1.93 25.04
N GLU A 105 -3.17 1.64 26.33
CA GLU A 105 -4.12 1.21 27.35
C GLU A 105 -5.28 2.20 27.52
N LYS A 106 -4.97 3.50 27.56
CA LYS A 106 -5.97 4.55 27.69
C LYS A 106 -6.92 4.60 26.50
N MET A 107 -6.40 4.57 25.28
CA MET A 107 -7.20 4.55 24.06
C MET A 107 -8.08 3.33 23.98
N SER A 108 -7.52 2.14 24.28
CA SER A 108 -8.29 0.89 24.31
C SER A 108 -9.39 0.92 25.38
N SER A 109 -9.15 1.56 26.53
CA SER A 109 -10.15 1.70 27.62
C SER A 109 -11.39 2.51 27.25
N ILE A 110 -11.29 3.37 26.24
CA ILE A 110 -12.42 4.16 25.71
C ILE A 110 -13.02 3.57 24.43
N GLY A 111 -12.58 2.34 24.06
CA GLY A 111 -13.13 1.57 22.94
C GLY A 111 -12.45 1.81 21.60
N LEU A 112 -11.32 2.52 21.53
CA LEU A 112 -10.58 2.66 20.28
C LEU A 112 -9.78 1.38 19.99
N GLU A 113 -9.87 0.89 18.77
CA GLU A 113 -9.03 -0.20 18.29
C GLU A 113 -7.65 0.35 17.92
N VAL A 114 -6.60 -0.17 18.59
CA VAL A 114 -5.23 0.33 18.46
C VAL A 114 -4.30 -0.83 18.13
N ARG A 115 -3.54 -0.69 17.05
CA ARG A 115 -2.42 -1.55 16.69
C ARG A 115 -1.12 -0.78 16.94
N ARG A 116 -0.18 -1.34 17.70
CA ARG A 116 1.07 -0.66 18.04
C ARG A 116 2.31 -1.41 17.56
N GLU A 117 3.17 -0.66 16.88
CA GLU A 117 4.51 -1.10 16.49
C GLU A 117 5.56 -0.12 17.07
N GLY A 118 6.08 -0.46 18.24
CA GLY A 118 7.04 0.40 18.93
C GLY A 118 6.47 1.75 19.34
N ARG A 119 6.81 2.81 18.61
CA ARG A 119 6.34 4.19 18.84
C ARG A 119 5.28 4.65 17.84
N ILE A 120 4.99 3.82 16.86
CA ILE A 120 3.94 4.06 15.88
C ILE A 120 2.69 3.33 16.37
N MET A 121 1.56 4.00 16.32
CA MET A 121 0.26 3.40 16.58
C MET A 121 -0.67 3.72 15.45
N ARG A 122 -1.46 2.73 15.04
CA ARG A 122 -2.54 2.87 14.08
C ARG A 122 -3.85 2.68 14.84
N VAL A 123 -4.74 3.63 14.67
CA VAL A 123 -6.04 3.69 15.35
C VAL A 123 -7.12 3.69 14.29
N LEU A 124 -8.07 2.76 14.39
CA LEU A 124 -9.19 2.71 13.46
C LEU A 124 -9.98 4.03 13.51
N HIS A 125 -10.20 4.64 12.36
CA HIS A 125 -10.95 5.90 12.22
C HIS A 125 -12.44 5.60 12.07
N GLU A 126 -13.15 5.49 13.19
CA GLU A 126 -14.58 5.15 13.19
C GLU A 126 -15.50 6.35 12.94
N ASP A 127 -15.10 7.54 13.44
CA ASP A 127 -15.90 8.76 13.40
C ASP A 127 -15.03 10.03 13.39
N GLU A 128 -15.64 11.18 13.10
CA GLU A 128 -14.95 12.50 13.11
C GLU A 128 -14.35 12.85 14.48
N ASP A 129 -14.84 12.25 15.57
CA ASP A 129 -14.36 12.48 16.93
C ASP A 129 -13.12 11.66 17.28
N THR A 130 -12.76 10.64 16.49
CA THR A 130 -11.61 9.76 16.76
C THR A 130 -10.32 10.55 16.98
N THR A 131 -10.03 11.55 16.15
CA THR A 131 -8.87 12.43 16.31
C THR A 131 -8.87 13.17 17.64
N SER A 132 -10.02 13.72 18.06
CA SER A 132 -10.20 14.44 19.33
C SER A 132 -10.01 13.52 20.52
N LYS A 133 -10.52 12.28 20.46
CA LYS A 133 -10.35 11.23 21.47
C LYS A 133 -8.87 10.88 21.65
N ILE A 134 -8.14 10.67 20.54
CA ILE A 134 -6.69 10.38 20.56
C ILE A 134 -5.91 11.50 21.25
N LEU A 135 -6.16 12.76 20.88
CA LEU A 135 -5.47 13.92 21.44
C LEU A 135 -5.78 14.08 22.94
N SER A 136 -7.02 13.85 23.35
CA SER A 136 -7.44 13.91 24.76
C SER A 136 -6.73 12.85 25.59
N CYS A 137 -6.67 11.60 25.10
CA CYS A 137 -5.95 10.52 25.75
C CYS A 137 -4.45 10.82 25.88
N ALA A 138 -3.83 11.37 24.84
CA ALA A 138 -2.42 11.74 24.88
C ALA A 138 -2.14 12.84 25.94
N ALA A 139 -3.01 13.85 26.04
CA ALA A 139 -2.91 14.91 27.04
C ALA A 139 -3.06 14.37 28.48
N GLU A 140 -4.03 13.49 28.73
CA GLU A 140 -4.25 12.87 30.06
C GLU A 140 -3.08 12.01 30.54
N VAL A 141 -2.44 11.28 29.60
CA VAL A 141 -1.30 10.40 29.91
C VAL A 141 0.03 11.15 29.93
N GLY A 142 0.04 12.40 29.44
CA GLY A 142 1.27 13.20 29.30
C GLY A 142 2.19 12.70 28.18
N SER A 143 1.65 12.01 27.18
CA SER A 143 2.37 11.59 25.98
C SER A 143 2.29 12.65 24.89
N GLN A 144 3.36 12.79 24.09
CA GLN A 144 3.41 13.74 22.97
C GLN A 144 3.17 13.01 21.66
N ILE A 145 2.23 13.52 20.86
CA ILE A 145 2.07 13.07 19.47
C ILE A 145 2.95 13.97 18.61
N ARG A 146 3.93 13.37 17.93
CA ARG A 146 4.88 14.08 17.06
C ARG A 146 4.40 14.17 15.62
N ARG A 147 3.61 13.21 15.18
CA ARG A 147 3.03 13.12 13.85
C ARG A 147 1.68 12.42 13.96
N MET A 148 0.72 12.91 13.21
CA MET A 148 -0.60 12.30 13.06
C MET A 148 -1.05 12.54 11.62
N HIS A 149 -1.45 11.49 10.94
CA HIS A 149 -1.98 11.54 9.57
C HIS A 149 -2.89 10.35 9.32
N GLU A 150 -3.75 10.47 8.32
CA GLU A 150 -4.49 9.32 7.83
C GLU A 150 -3.51 8.33 7.22
N TYR A 151 -3.64 7.06 7.60
CA TYR A 151 -2.83 5.99 7.07
C TYR A 151 -3.44 5.50 5.76
N GLU A 152 -2.67 5.62 4.71
CA GLU A 152 -3.02 5.02 3.42
C GLU A 152 -2.39 3.64 3.34
N ALA A 153 -3.24 2.60 3.45
CA ALA A 153 -2.76 1.22 3.33
C ALA A 153 -2.04 1.01 1.99
N SER A 154 -0.91 0.33 2.01
CA SER A 154 -0.21 -0.09 0.80
C SER A 154 -0.88 -1.33 0.18
N LEU A 155 -0.55 -1.64 -1.08
CA LEU A 155 -0.97 -2.93 -1.65
C LEU A 155 -0.38 -4.13 -0.92
N GLU A 156 0.77 -3.97 -0.26
CA GLU A 156 1.37 -5.01 0.58
C GLU A 156 0.52 -5.30 1.81
N ASP A 157 0.01 -4.24 2.49
CA ASP A 157 -0.88 -4.39 3.63
C ASP A 157 -2.19 -5.09 3.22
N LEU A 158 -2.77 -4.65 2.10
CA LEU A 158 -3.96 -5.28 1.53
C LEU A 158 -3.73 -6.77 1.22
N PHE A 159 -2.57 -7.11 0.65
CA PHE A 159 -2.22 -8.50 0.35
C PHE A 159 -2.17 -9.33 1.64
N ILE A 160 -1.56 -8.82 2.70
CA ILE A 160 -1.48 -9.50 4.00
C ILE A 160 -2.89 -9.79 4.52
N VAL A 161 -3.76 -8.78 4.56
CA VAL A 161 -5.16 -8.91 5.03
C VAL A 161 -5.94 -9.94 4.21
N ILE A 162 -5.82 -9.91 2.88
CA ILE A 162 -6.49 -10.88 2.01
C ILE A 162 -5.98 -12.29 2.26
N MET A 163 -4.67 -12.48 2.45
CA MET A 163 -4.07 -13.79 2.68
C MET A 163 -4.48 -14.35 4.05
N GLU A 164 -4.53 -13.53 5.09
CA GLU A 164 -5.02 -13.91 6.42
C GLU A 164 -6.50 -14.34 6.37
N ASN A 165 -7.35 -13.58 5.68
CA ASN A 165 -8.76 -13.92 5.47
C ASN A 165 -8.96 -15.24 4.70
N LEU A 166 -8.00 -15.62 3.86
CA LEU A 166 -7.98 -16.92 3.18
C LEU A 166 -7.39 -18.06 4.05
N GLY A 167 -7.00 -17.76 5.29
CA GLY A 167 -6.46 -18.73 6.24
C GLY A 167 -4.97 -19.06 6.05
N TYR A 168 -4.21 -18.15 5.44
CA TYR A 168 -2.75 -18.28 5.28
C TYR A 168 -2.02 -17.33 6.24
N GLU A 169 -1.08 -17.88 7.02
CA GLU A 169 -0.14 -17.06 7.79
C GLU A 169 0.89 -16.43 6.83
N VAL A 170 0.87 -15.11 6.72
CA VAL A 170 1.89 -14.35 6.00
C VAL A 170 3.01 -14.03 6.97
N LYS A 171 4.21 -14.61 6.76
CA LYS A 171 5.40 -14.19 7.50
C LYS A 171 5.87 -12.87 6.91
N THR A 172 5.60 -11.78 7.59
CA THR A 172 6.30 -10.50 7.34
C THR A 172 7.78 -10.72 7.60
N SER A 173 8.61 -10.56 6.59
CA SER A 173 10.06 -10.55 6.73
C SER A 173 10.46 -9.25 7.47
N GLU A 174 11.06 -9.45 8.66
CA GLU A 174 11.76 -8.39 9.41
C GLU A 174 12.90 -7.77 8.61
#